data_b7e12e08a611b8a612e3ffad16a14239
#
_entry.id   b7e12e08a611b8a612e3ffad16a14239
#
_cell.length_a   1.000
_cell.length_b   1.000
_cell.length_c   1.000
_cell.angle_alpha   90.00
_cell.angle_beta   90.00
_cell.angle_gamma   90.00
#
_symmetry.space_group_name_H-M   'P 1'
#
loop_
_entity.id
_entity.type
_entity.pdbx_description
1 polymer ?
#
loop_
_entity_poly.entity_id
_entity_poly.type
_entity_poly.pdbx_seq_one_letter_code
_entity_poly.pdbx_strand_id
1 'polypeptide(L)'
;MGFGDITNVTTGEARLSYVHLFKPYAHQPGAEEKFSCTILVPKSDTATKARIDAAIEAAKQKGISGKWNGVCPPIVPTPVHDGDGVRPSDGMPFGPECKGHWVFTANTSVDYPPEVVDQNGNPMINQSEMYSGVYALVNVEFFPYMFGGKKGIGCSLGPVKKVRDGEALGGSAPTAAQAFGVPQPAQQPAQGATPWGPGQPAVNPITGLPM
;
A
#
# COMPACT_ATOMS: atom_id res chain seq x y z
N MET A 1 25.74 9.46 10.72
CA MET A 1 24.79 9.11 9.64
C MET A 1 24.83 7.58 9.55
N GLY A 2 23.80 6.91 10.08
CA GLY A 2 23.70 5.46 9.97
C GLY A 2 23.47 5.13 8.48
N PHE A 3 24.33 4.31 7.91
CA PHE A 3 24.07 3.68 6.63
C PHE A 3 22.85 2.78 6.83
N GLY A 4 21.67 3.23 6.36
CA GLY A 4 20.50 2.38 6.31
C GLY A 4 20.87 1.09 5.56
N ASP A 5 20.41 -0.06 6.07
CA ASP A 5 20.71 -1.34 5.41
C ASP A 5 20.25 -1.26 3.96
N ILE A 6 21.17 -1.48 3.05
CA ILE A 6 20.95 -1.32 1.60
C ILE A 6 19.81 -2.23 1.07
N THR A 7 19.40 -3.23 1.88
CA THR A 7 18.24 -4.09 1.60
C THR A 7 16.90 -3.51 2.03
N ASN A 8 16.92 -2.39 2.77
CA ASN A 8 15.71 -1.70 3.24
C ASN A 8 15.37 -0.54 2.30
N VAL A 9 14.11 -0.47 1.87
CA VAL A 9 13.62 0.53 0.92
C VAL A 9 12.29 1.10 1.41
N THR A 10 12.17 2.42 1.44
CA THR A 10 10.87 3.07 1.52
C THR A 10 10.43 3.43 0.09
N THR A 11 9.26 2.97 -0.32
CA THR A 11 8.71 3.26 -1.65
C THR A 11 8.40 4.76 -1.81
N GLY A 12 8.26 5.22 -3.05
CA GLY A 12 7.47 6.40 -3.35
C GLY A 12 5.98 6.15 -3.09
N GLU A 13 5.13 7.06 -3.54
CA GLU A 13 3.69 6.88 -3.45
C GLU A 13 3.26 5.65 -4.26
N ALA A 14 2.81 4.62 -3.56
CA ALA A 14 2.34 3.37 -4.14
C ALA A 14 0.88 3.13 -3.78
N ARG A 15 0.13 2.54 -4.71
CA ARG A 15 -1.24 2.10 -4.44
C ARG A 15 -1.22 0.74 -3.74
N LEU A 16 -2.04 0.55 -2.71
CA LEU A 16 -2.10 -0.71 -1.98
C LEU A 16 -3.29 -1.55 -2.42
N SER A 17 -3.08 -2.86 -2.47
CA SER A 17 -4.11 -3.85 -2.71
C SER A 17 -3.99 -4.99 -1.70
N TYR A 18 -5.08 -5.75 -1.45
CA TYR A 18 -5.11 -6.84 -0.47
C TYR A 18 -4.53 -6.43 0.89
N VAL A 19 -5.08 -5.32 1.45
CA VAL A 19 -4.58 -4.68 2.67
C VAL A 19 -5.00 -5.45 3.91
N HIS A 20 -4.05 -6.09 4.60
CA HIS A 20 -4.19 -6.82 5.85
C HIS A 20 -3.18 -6.29 6.87
N LEU A 21 -3.28 -4.98 7.22
CA LEU A 21 -2.30 -4.29 8.07
C LEU A 21 -2.68 -4.28 9.55
N PHE A 22 -3.96 -4.43 9.87
CA PHE A 22 -4.46 -4.42 11.27
C PHE A 22 -4.98 -5.78 11.72
N LYS A 23 -5.36 -6.62 10.77
CA LYS A 23 -5.82 -7.98 11.02
C LYS A 23 -5.04 -8.92 10.11
N PRO A 24 -4.29 -9.87 10.70
CA PRO A 24 -3.55 -10.85 9.90
C PRO A 24 -4.52 -11.76 9.14
N TYR A 25 -4.06 -12.31 8.04
CA TYR A 25 -4.86 -13.13 7.14
C TYR A 25 -4.05 -14.33 6.66
N ALA A 26 -4.71 -15.48 6.59
CA ALA A 26 -4.17 -16.71 5.98
C ALA A 26 -4.73 -16.85 4.55
N HIS A 27 -3.85 -16.83 3.54
CA HIS A 27 -4.26 -16.95 2.13
C HIS A 27 -4.83 -18.32 1.75
N GLN A 28 -4.58 -19.34 2.58
CA GLN A 28 -5.08 -20.70 2.39
C GLN A 28 -5.50 -21.29 3.74
N PRO A 29 -6.51 -22.17 3.78
CA PRO A 29 -6.88 -22.88 5.00
C PRO A 29 -5.68 -23.65 5.59
N GLY A 30 -5.38 -23.40 6.86
CA GLY A 30 -4.24 -24.01 7.55
C GLY A 30 -2.88 -23.36 7.29
N ALA A 31 -2.79 -22.31 6.49
CA ALA A 31 -1.59 -21.50 6.35
C ALA A 31 -1.43 -20.55 7.56
N GLU A 32 -0.19 -20.16 7.81
CA GLU A 32 0.15 -19.19 8.84
C GLU A 32 -0.48 -17.81 8.51
N GLU A 33 -1.17 -17.23 9.49
CA GLU A 33 -1.69 -15.86 9.36
C GLU A 33 -0.55 -14.84 9.38
N LYS A 34 -0.63 -13.84 8.49
CA LYS A 34 0.38 -12.78 8.37
C LYS A 34 -0.28 -11.43 8.15
N PHE A 35 0.35 -10.38 8.62
CA PHE A 35 0.07 -9.04 8.12
C PHE A 35 0.70 -8.91 6.73
N SER A 36 -0.03 -8.36 5.79
CA SER A 36 0.43 -8.25 4.42
C SER A 36 -0.26 -7.12 3.65
N CYS A 37 0.38 -6.67 2.60
CA CYS A 37 -0.26 -5.89 1.55
C CYS A 37 0.45 -6.12 0.21
N THR A 38 -0.29 -6.00 -0.87
CA THR A 38 0.27 -5.95 -2.22
C THR A 38 0.52 -4.49 -2.58
N ILE A 39 1.73 -4.19 -3.04
CA ILE A 39 2.23 -2.86 -3.30
C ILE A 39 2.33 -2.69 -4.82
N LEU A 40 1.66 -1.66 -5.34
CA LEU A 40 1.62 -1.30 -6.75
C LEU A 40 2.43 -0.02 -6.93
N VAL A 41 3.68 -0.14 -7.35
CA VAL A 41 4.57 1.00 -7.62
C VAL A 41 4.41 1.41 -9.08
N PRO A 42 4.03 2.66 -9.38
CA PRO A 42 3.90 3.11 -10.77
C PRO A 42 5.21 2.92 -11.54
N LYS A 43 5.14 2.44 -12.78
CA LYS A 43 6.32 2.30 -13.64
C LYS A 43 7.01 3.64 -13.95
N SER A 44 6.28 4.73 -13.82
CA SER A 44 6.82 6.09 -13.91
C SER A 44 7.74 6.46 -12.73
N ASP A 45 7.59 5.80 -11.57
CA ASP A 45 8.51 6.00 -10.43
C ASP A 45 9.78 5.14 -10.60
N THR A 46 10.60 5.54 -11.54
CA THR A 46 11.86 4.87 -11.85
C THR A 46 12.87 4.95 -10.70
N ALA A 47 12.77 5.98 -9.85
CA ALA A 47 13.64 6.15 -8.70
C ALA A 47 13.38 5.10 -7.63
N THR A 48 12.12 4.83 -7.30
CA THR A 48 11.74 3.75 -6.39
C THR A 48 12.12 2.40 -6.97
N LYS A 49 11.87 2.17 -8.27
CA LYS A 49 12.26 0.91 -8.93
C LYS A 49 13.76 0.67 -8.87
N ALA A 50 14.58 1.68 -9.11
CA ALA A 50 16.04 1.55 -9.03
C ALA A 50 16.51 1.19 -7.61
N ARG A 51 15.90 1.78 -6.56
CA ARG A 51 16.20 1.41 -5.15
C ARG A 51 15.79 -0.03 -4.84
N ILE A 52 14.64 -0.46 -5.32
CA ILE A 52 14.16 -1.84 -5.17
C ILE A 52 15.13 -2.82 -5.83
N ASP A 53 15.57 -2.55 -7.06
CA ASP A 53 16.50 -3.42 -7.79
C ASP A 53 17.86 -3.51 -7.08
N ALA A 54 18.38 -2.39 -6.59
CA ALA A 54 19.61 -2.36 -5.81
C ALA A 54 19.47 -3.16 -4.50
N ALA A 55 18.33 -3.05 -3.82
CA ALA A 55 18.07 -3.79 -2.59
C ALA A 55 17.94 -5.30 -2.83
N ILE A 56 17.30 -5.71 -3.91
CA ILE A 56 17.21 -7.12 -4.33
C ILE A 56 18.60 -7.67 -4.63
N GLU A 57 19.44 -6.92 -5.35
CA GLU A 57 20.80 -7.35 -5.64
C GLU A 57 21.66 -7.47 -4.38
N ALA A 58 21.56 -6.50 -3.47
CA ALA A 58 22.21 -6.59 -2.17
C ALA A 58 21.74 -7.80 -1.35
N ALA A 59 20.45 -8.10 -1.37
CA ALA A 59 19.88 -9.28 -0.72
C ALA A 59 20.41 -10.59 -1.35
N LYS A 60 20.60 -10.65 -2.68
CA LYS A 60 21.24 -11.79 -3.34
C LYS A 60 22.67 -11.97 -2.86
N GLN A 61 23.47 -10.90 -2.76
CA GLN A 61 24.83 -10.95 -2.27
C GLN A 61 24.90 -11.43 -0.82
N LYS A 62 23.99 -10.96 0.05
CA LYS A 62 23.82 -11.49 1.41
C LYS A 62 23.46 -12.97 1.41
N GLY A 63 22.62 -13.41 0.47
CA GLY A 63 22.28 -14.82 0.30
C GLY A 63 23.48 -15.68 -0.06
N ILE A 64 24.27 -15.25 -1.03
CA ILE A 64 25.49 -15.96 -1.49
C ILE A 64 26.50 -16.06 -0.35
N SER A 65 26.79 -14.95 0.34
CA SER A 65 27.78 -14.94 1.43
C SER A 65 27.32 -15.68 2.71
N GLY A 66 26.02 -15.92 2.84
CA GLY A 66 25.44 -16.53 4.04
C GLY A 66 24.58 -17.77 3.73
N LYS A 67 23.26 -17.62 3.75
CA LYS A 67 22.27 -18.72 3.71
C LYS A 67 22.40 -19.67 2.51
N TRP A 68 23.02 -19.26 1.42
CA TRP A 68 23.14 -20.07 0.18
C TRP A 68 24.49 -20.79 0.04
N ASN A 69 25.35 -20.73 1.08
CA ASN A 69 26.64 -21.43 1.14
C ASN A 69 27.54 -21.16 -0.07
N GLY A 70 27.65 -19.91 -0.49
CA GLY A 70 28.49 -19.50 -1.61
C GLY A 70 27.93 -19.80 -3.02
N VAL A 71 26.73 -20.42 -3.11
CA VAL A 71 26.16 -20.83 -4.41
C VAL A 71 24.97 -19.98 -4.77
N CYS A 72 25.11 -19.17 -5.82
CA CYS A 72 23.98 -18.48 -6.44
C CYS A 72 23.28 -19.41 -7.44
N PRO A 73 21.96 -19.64 -7.36
CA PRO A 73 21.25 -20.38 -8.39
C PRO A 73 21.23 -19.58 -9.70
N PRO A 74 21.16 -20.27 -10.87
CA PRO A 74 21.12 -19.58 -12.16
C PRO A 74 19.91 -18.65 -12.32
N ILE A 75 18.82 -18.97 -11.68
CA ILE A 75 17.62 -18.11 -11.60
C ILE A 75 17.25 -17.96 -10.13
N VAL A 76 17.26 -16.72 -9.64
CA VAL A 76 16.83 -16.36 -8.28
C VAL A 76 15.41 -15.80 -8.37
N PRO A 77 14.39 -16.47 -7.85
CA PRO A 77 13.04 -15.92 -7.77
C PRO A 77 13.06 -14.62 -6.95
N THR A 78 12.46 -13.58 -7.49
CA THR A 78 12.29 -12.28 -6.84
C THR A 78 10.81 -11.97 -6.63
N PRO A 79 10.43 -11.18 -5.62
CA PRO A 79 9.03 -10.92 -5.32
C PRO A 79 8.38 -9.88 -6.26
N VAL A 80 9.19 -9.14 -7.04
CA VAL A 80 8.71 -8.01 -7.86
C VAL A 80 8.40 -8.48 -9.28
N HIS A 81 7.19 -8.22 -9.73
CA HIS A 81 6.67 -8.64 -11.02
C HIS A 81 6.18 -7.45 -11.84
N ASP A 82 6.16 -7.63 -13.15
CA ASP A 82 5.56 -6.68 -14.09
C ASP A 82 4.03 -6.86 -14.08
N GLY A 83 3.29 -5.83 -13.68
CA GLY A 83 1.83 -5.86 -13.62
C GLY A 83 1.14 -5.90 -15.00
N ASP A 84 1.88 -5.63 -16.09
CA ASP A 84 1.41 -5.82 -17.46
C ASP A 84 1.62 -7.25 -17.98
N GLY A 85 2.30 -8.08 -17.20
CA GLY A 85 2.60 -9.48 -17.51
C GLY A 85 1.59 -10.46 -16.94
N VAL A 86 2.11 -11.66 -16.60
CA VAL A 86 1.32 -12.75 -16.03
C VAL A 86 1.82 -13.11 -14.62
N ARG A 87 0.92 -13.62 -13.80
CA ARG A 87 1.23 -14.07 -12.44
C ARG A 87 2.05 -15.35 -12.48
N PRO A 88 3.17 -15.42 -11.77
CA PRO A 88 3.99 -16.65 -11.75
C PRO A 88 3.29 -17.87 -11.13
N SER A 89 2.25 -17.66 -10.34
CA SER A 89 1.54 -18.72 -9.62
C SER A 89 0.67 -19.58 -10.52
N ASP A 90 0.03 -18.99 -11.53
CA ASP A 90 -0.99 -19.63 -12.35
C ASP A 90 -0.92 -19.28 -13.84
N GLY A 91 0.02 -18.39 -14.24
CA GLY A 91 0.18 -17.94 -15.62
C GLY A 91 -0.94 -17.04 -16.14
N MET A 92 -1.90 -16.65 -15.29
CA MET A 92 -2.98 -15.73 -15.66
C MET A 92 -2.51 -14.28 -15.64
N PRO A 93 -3.10 -13.39 -16.44
CA PRO A 93 -2.82 -11.96 -16.35
C PRO A 93 -3.07 -11.40 -14.95
N PHE A 94 -2.30 -10.40 -14.56
CA PHE A 94 -2.63 -9.61 -13.37
C PHE A 94 -3.96 -8.87 -13.55
N GLY A 95 -4.59 -8.46 -12.45
CA GLY A 95 -5.79 -7.65 -12.47
C GLY A 95 -5.57 -6.27 -13.14
N PRO A 96 -6.64 -5.63 -13.61
CA PRO A 96 -6.54 -4.33 -14.31
C PRO A 96 -5.88 -3.24 -13.47
N GLU A 97 -5.99 -3.31 -12.14
CA GLU A 97 -5.36 -2.40 -11.18
C GLU A 97 -3.83 -2.46 -11.21
N CYS A 98 -3.27 -3.58 -11.66
CA CYS A 98 -1.82 -3.81 -11.72
C CYS A 98 -1.18 -3.22 -12.98
N LYS A 99 -1.98 -2.88 -14.00
CA LYS A 99 -1.44 -2.36 -15.25
C LYS A 99 -0.64 -1.07 -15.04
N GLY A 100 0.51 -0.98 -15.69
CA GLY A 100 1.41 0.16 -15.56
C GLY A 100 2.14 0.23 -14.22
N HIS A 101 2.15 -0.86 -13.43
CA HIS A 101 2.79 -0.93 -12.12
C HIS A 101 3.77 -2.09 -12.00
N TRP A 102 4.77 -1.93 -11.14
CA TRP A 102 5.51 -3.02 -10.54
C TRP A 102 4.74 -3.54 -9.35
N VAL A 103 4.55 -4.86 -9.27
CA VAL A 103 3.66 -5.51 -8.32
C VAL A 103 4.44 -6.45 -7.43
N PHE A 104 4.32 -6.31 -6.13
CA PHE A 104 4.89 -7.25 -5.17
C PHE A 104 4.13 -7.25 -3.86
N THR A 105 4.20 -8.36 -3.14
CA THR A 105 3.57 -8.51 -1.82
C THR A 105 4.64 -8.50 -0.75
N ALA A 106 4.46 -7.64 0.26
CA ALA A 106 5.24 -7.65 1.49
C ALA A 106 4.40 -8.22 2.63
N ASN A 107 5.04 -8.98 3.52
CA ASN A 107 4.35 -9.58 4.67
C ASN A 107 5.26 -9.62 5.91
N THR A 108 4.63 -9.69 7.08
CA THR A 108 5.30 -9.91 8.37
C THR A 108 4.48 -10.85 9.23
N SER A 109 5.14 -11.53 10.20
CA SER A 109 4.45 -12.46 11.10
C SER A 109 3.53 -11.74 12.07
N VAL A 110 2.65 -12.48 12.72
CA VAL A 110 1.73 -11.95 13.75
C VAL A 110 2.47 -11.36 14.96
N ASP A 111 3.71 -11.81 15.22
CA ASP A 111 4.53 -11.32 16.31
C ASP A 111 5.10 -9.91 16.05
N TYR A 112 5.11 -9.48 14.79
CA TYR A 112 5.66 -8.19 14.35
C TYR A 112 4.64 -7.41 13.54
N PRO A 113 3.56 -6.90 14.17
CA PRO A 113 2.58 -6.09 13.47
C PRO A 113 3.24 -4.83 12.89
N PRO A 114 2.89 -4.43 11.65
CA PRO A 114 3.45 -3.22 11.06
C PRO A 114 2.90 -1.98 11.76
N GLU A 115 3.76 -0.98 11.97
CA GLU A 115 3.32 0.33 12.39
C GLU A 115 2.61 1.03 11.22
N VAL A 116 1.38 1.51 11.45
CA VAL A 116 0.59 2.22 10.43
C VAL A 116 0.31 3.63 10.92
N VAL A 117 0.74 4.61 10.14
CA VAL A 117 0.58 6.03 10.49
C VAL A 117 -0.22 6.80 9.44
N ASP A 118 -0.84 7.89 9.89
CA ASP A 118 -1.56 8.83 9.04
C ASP A 118 -0.61 9.73 8.22
N GLN A 119 -1.17 10.68 7.47
CA GLN A 119 -0.42 11.66 6.68
C GLN A 119 0.54 12.52 7.52
N ASN A 120 0.22 12.73 8.78
CA ASN A 120 0.99 13.55 9.71
C ASN A 120 2.04 12.74 10.48
N GLY A 121 2.02 11.41 10.35
CA GLY A 121 2.91 10.52 11.07
C GLY A 121 2.39 10.09 12.44
N ASN A 122 1.11 10.33 12.75
CA ASN A 122 0.49 9.84 13.97
C ASN A 122 0.01 8.40 13.79
N PRO A 123 0.02 7.57 14.84
CA PRO A 123 -0.55 6.24 14.78
C PRO A 123 -1.99 6.26 14.26
N MET A 124 -2.31 5.40 13.31
CA MET A 124 -3.63 5.35 12.72
C MET A 124 -4.63 4.70 13.68
N ILE A 125 -5.61 5.48 14.14
CA ILE A 125 -6.66 5.03 15.05
C ILE A 125 -7.81 4.39 14.26
N ASN A 126 -8.22 5.02 13.16
CA ASN A 126 -9.31 4.51 12.34
C ASN A 126 -8.78 3.54 11.28
N GLN A 127 -8.85 2.25 11.57
CA GLN A 127 -8.34 1.18 10.69
C GLN A 127 -9.06 1.12 9.33
N SER A 128 -10.31 1.60 9.24
CA SER A 128 -11.07 1.60 7.98
C SER A 128 -10.53 2.57 6.93
N GLU A 129 -9.65 3.48 7.33
CA GLU A 129 -8.97 4.39 6.41
C GLU A 129 -7.83 3.73 5.60
N MET A 130 -7.42 2.53 6.01
CA MET A 130 -6.46 1.71 5.26
C MET A 130 -7.21 0.57 4.56
N TYR A 131 -7.52 0.78 3.30
CA TYR A 131 -8.27 -0.15 2.47
C TYR A 131 -7.54 -0.41 1.14
N SER A 132 -7.94 -1.47 0.43
CA SER A 132 -7.41 -1.74 -0.91
C SER A 132 -7.81 -0.62 -1.87
N GLY A 133 -6.83 0.10 -2.39
CA GLY A 133 -7.01 1.30 -3.24
C GLY A 133 -6.35 2.56 -2.69
N VAL A 134 -6.04 2.60 -1.38
CA VAL A 134 -5.35 3.75 -0.74
C VAL A 134 -3.93 3.92 -1.28
N TYR A 135 -3.42 5.14 -1.24
CA TYR A 135 -2.03 5.46 -1.57
C TYR A 135 -1.20 5.65 -0.30
N ALA A 136 -0.04 5.00 -0.27
CA ALA A 136 0.84 5.01 0.90
C ALA A 136 2.33 4.95 0.52
N LEU A 137 3.18 5.36 1.46
CA LEU A 137 4.59 5.02 1.47
C LEU A 137 4.73 3.74 2.29
N VAL A 138 5.46 2.76 1.79
CA VAL A 138 5.67 1.49 2.47
C VAL A 138 7.16 1.26 2.64
N ASN A 139 7.58 0.99 3.88
CA ASN A 139 8.92 0.51 4.14
C ASN A 139 8.94 -1.01 3.98
N VAL A 140 9.91 -1.52 3.25
CA VAL A 140 10.08 -2.95 2.99
C VAL A 140 11.54 -3.34 3.10
N GLU A 141 11.80 -4.59 3.47
CA GLU A 141 13.14 -5.16 3.48
C GLU A 141 13.18 -6.40 2.59
N PHE A 142 14.13 -6.43 1.66
CA PHE A 142 14.39 -7.60 0.83
C PHE A 142 15.42 -8.49 1.52
N PHE A 143 15.12 -9.78 1.62
CA PHE A 143 15.97 -10.72 2.32
C PHE A 143 16.12 -12.05 1.56
N PRO A 144 17.30 -12.69 1.62
CA PRO A 144 17.48 -14.00 1.03
C PRO A 144 16.83 -15.07 1.90
N TYR A 145 16.10 -15.99 1.27
CA TYR A 145 15.61 -17.19 1.96
C TYR A 145 16.15 -18.47 1.32
N MET A 146 16.13 -19.54 2.10
CA MET A 146 16.31 -20.91 1.65
C MET A 146 15.32 -21.80 2.40
N PHE A 147 14.42 -22.42 1.64
CA PHE A 147 13.42 -23.30 2.20
C PHE A 147 13.22 -24.53 1.29
N GLY A 148 13.32 -25.74 1.85
CA GLY A 148 13.18 -26.97 1.09
C GLY A 148 14.15 -27.06 -0.12
N GLY A 149 15.37 -26.52 0.01
CA GLY A 149 16.36 -26.46 -1.06
C GLY A 149 16.13 -25.37 -2.11
N LYS A 150 14.98 -24.69 -2.08
CA LYS A 150 14.69 -23.55 -2.96
C LYS A 150 15.27 -22.26 -2.36
N LYS A 151 15.99 -21.50 -3.18
CA LYS A 151 16.61 -20.22 -2.84
C LYS A 151 15.87 -19.10 -3.55
N GLY A 152 15.67 -17.96 -2.90
CA GLY A 152 15.01 -16.80 -3.48
C GLY A 152 15.11 -15.56 -2.60
N ILE A 153 14.50 -14.47 -3.06
CA ILE A 153 14.38 -13.22 -2.32
C ILE A 153 12.94 -13.06 -1.84
N GLY A 154 12.78 -12.84 -0.54
CA GLY A 154 11.54 -12.47 0.11
C GLY A 154 11.44 -10.96 0.31
N CYS A 155 10.24 -10.50 0.68
CA CYS A 155 9.97 -9.11 1.00
C CYS A 155 9.25 -9.03 2.35
N SER A 156 9.89 -8.44 3.34
CA SER A 156 9.31 -8.18 4.66
C SER A 156 8.60 -6.83 4.68
N LEU A 157 7.49 -6.77 5.38
CA LEU A 157 6.68 -5.57 5.56
C LEU A 157 7.16 -4.83 6.82
N GLY A 158 7.52 -3.57 6.66
CA GLY A 158 7.82 -2.62 7.71
C GLY A 158 6.70 -1.60 7.91
N PRO A 159 7.00 -0.40 8.44
CA PRO A 159 6.03 0.68 8.65
C PRO A 159 5.35 1.13 7.36
N VAL A 160 4.08 1.54 7.49
CA VAL A 160 3.24 2.05 6.39
C VAL A 160 2.70 3.43 6.75
N LYS A 161 2.90 4.40 5.86
CA LYS A 161 2.37 5.76 6.01
C LYS A 161 1.33 6.04 4.94
N LYS A 162 0.09 6.30 5.34
CA LYS A 162 -0.96 6.78 4.42
C LYS A 162 -0.56 8.12 3.82
N VAL A 163 -0.73 8.29 2.51
CA VAL A 163 -0.50 9.55 1.79
C VAL A 163 -1.83 10.20 1.44
N ARG A 164 -2.73 9.46 0.79
CA ARG A 164 -4.05 9.95 0.40
C ARG A 164 -5.01 8.80 0.13
N ASP A 165 -6.27 9.14 0.05
CA ASP A 165 -7.30 8.21 -0.40
C ASP A 165 -7.20 7.94 -1.91
N GLY A 166 -7.70 6.79 -2.33
CA GLY A 166 -7.83 6.39 -3.72
C GLY A 166 -9.15 5.68 -3.95
N GLU A 167 -9.44 5.37 -5.21
CA GLU A 167 -10.59 4.54 -5.53
C GLU A 167 -10.42 3.14 -4.93
N ALA A 168 -11.43 2.66 -4.20
CA ALA A 168 -11.38 1.34 -3.59
C ALA A 168 -11.24 0.24 -4.65
N LEU A 169 -10.29 -0.67 -4.43
CA LEU A 169 -10.09 -1.87 -5.23
C LEU A 169 -10.90 -3.03 -4.64
N GLY A 170 -11.71 -3.65 -5.45
CA GLY A 170 -12.64 -4.69 -5.05
C GLY A 170 -14.07 -4.18 -5.15
N GLY A 171 -15.04 -5.11 -5.34
CA GLY A 171 -16.45 -4.74 -5.42
C GLY A 171 -16.87 -4.00 -4.16
N SER A 172 -17.15 -2.72 -4.29
CA SER A 172 -17.82 -2.00 -3.25
C SER A 172 -19.18 -2.66 -3.02
N ALA A 173 -19.46 -3.07 -1.79
CA ALA A 173 -20.84 -3.34 -1.41
C ALA A 173 -21.69 -2.15 -1.89
N PRO A 174 -22.86 -2.39 -2.50
CA PRO A 174 -23.70 -1.29 -2.94
C PRO A 174 -23.93 -0.34 -1.75
N THR A 175 -23.78 0.95 -1.97
CA THR A 175 -24.09 1.94 -0.95
C THR A 175 -25.56 1.82 -0.57
N ALA A 176 -25.95 2.26 0.63
CA ALA A 176 -27.37 2.28 1.02
C ALA A 176 -28.24 2.99 -0.02
N ALA A 177 -27.72 4.03 -0.67
CA ALA A 177 -28.38 4.72 -1.77
C ALA A 177 -28.59 3.81 -2.99
N GLN A 178 -27.58 3.03 -3.36
CA GLN A 178 -27.68 2.07 -4.46
C GLN A 178 -28.54 0.85 -4.11
N ALA A 179 -28.43 0.35 -2.87
CA ALA A 179 -29.18 -0.83 -2.44
C ALA A 179 -30.65 -0.56 -2.15
N PHE A 180 -30.97 0.64 -1.63
CA PHE A 180 -32.31 0.97 -1.13
C PHE A 180 -33.00 2.09 -1.90
N GLY A 181 -32.37 2.62 -2.96
CA GLY A 181 -32.93 3.70 -3.78
C GLY A 181 -33.13 5.02 -3.01
N VAL A 182 -32.39 5.22 -1.91
CA VAL A 182 -32.47 6.47 -1.14
C VAL A 182 -31.76 7.57 -1.92
N PRO A 183 -32.39 8.71 -2.24
CA PRO A 183 -31.72 9.81 -2.91
C PRO A 183 -30.53 10.26 -2.05
N GLN A 184 -29.35 10.22 -2.62
CA GLN A 184 -28.15 10.75 -1.98
C GLN A 184 -28.34 12.27 -1.85
N PRO A 185 -28.24 12.87 -0.65
CA PRO A 185 -28.18 14.31 -0.57
C PRO A 185 -26.99 14.75 -1.41
N ALA A 186 -27.24 15.62 -2.38
CA ALA A 186 -26.21 16.14 -3.25
C ALA A 186 -25.06 16.67 -2.38
N GLN A 187 -23.89 16.09 -2.50
CA GLN A 187 -22.67 16.68 -1.94
C GLN A 187 -22.49 18.00 -2.67
N GLN A 188 -22.92 19.07 -2.04
CA GLN A 188 -22.56 20.41 -2.49
C GLN A 188 -21.03 20.48 -2.48
N PRO A 189 -20.40 20.84 -3.61
CA PRO A 189 -19.01 21.22 -3.55
C PRO A 189 -18.90 22.33 -2.52
N ALA A 190 -17.93 22.24 -1.62
CA ALA A 190 -17.62 23.29 -0.65
C ALA A 190 -17.22 24.56 -1.45
N GLN A 191 -18.21 25.32 -1.84
CA GLN A 191 -17.99 26.69 -2.27
C GLN A 191 -17.75 27.48 -1.00
N GLY A 192 -16.50 27.91 -0.81
CA GLY A 192 -16.16 29.02 0.07
C GLY A 192 -16.86 30.28 -0.40
N ALA A 193 -18.15 30.39 -0.10
CA ALA A 193 -18.87 31.63 -0.20
C ALA A 193 -18.90 32.23 1.21
N THR A 194 -18.08 33.23 1.42
CA THR A 194 -18.29 34.20 2.50
C THR A 194 -19.69 34.80 2.30
N PRO A 195 -20.61 34.74 3.27
CA PRO A 195 -21.99 35.24 3.13
C PRO A 195 -22.09 36.77 3.09
N TRP A 196 -20.98 37.49 3.07
CA TRP A 196 -20.97 38.94 3.20
C TRP A 196 -20.11 39.58 2.11
N GLY A 197 -20.77 40.04 1.05
CA GLY A 197 -20.20 40.98 0.11
C GLY A 197 -20.01 42.37 0.82
N PRO A 198 -19.02 43.19 0.42
CA PRO A 198 -18.82 44.51 1.01
C PRO A 198 -20.04 45.40 0.68
N GLY A 199 -20.84 45.74 1.66
CA GLY A 199 -21.89 46.74 1.51
C GLY A 199 -23.29 46.44 2.06
N GLN A 200 -23.53 45.31 2.71
CA GLN A 200 -24.84 45.09 3.35
C GLN A 200 -24.73 45.20 4.88
N PRO A 201 -25.63 45.96 5.53
CA PRO A 201 -25.67 46.04 6.98
C PRO A 201 -26.02 44.70 7.62
N ALA A 202 -25.35 44.39 8.71
CA ALA A 202 -25.61 43.17 9.49
C ALA A 202 -27.06 43.20 10.01
N VAL A 203 -27.80 42.10 9.74
CA VAL A 203 -29.17 41.95 10.27
C VAL A 203 -29.19 40.85 11.32
N ASN A 204 -29.98 41.07 12.38
CA ASN A 204 -30.15 40.08 13.44
C ASN A 204 -30.90 38.84 12.91
N PRO A 205 -30.31 37.66 13.01
CA PRO A 205 -30.88 36.42 12.44
C PRO A 205 -32.20 35.97 13.10
N ILE A 206 -32.56 36.53 14.25
CA ILE A 206 -33.79 36.20 14.97
C ILE A 206 -34.93 37.19 14.67
N THR A 207 -34.57 38.48 14.49
CA THR A 207 -35.59 39.55 14.34
C THR A 207 -35.65 40.14 12.94
N GLY A 208 -34.66 39.89 12.09
CA GLY A 208 -34.57 40.40 10.72
C GLY A 208 -34.31 41.92 10.62
N LEU A 209 -34.01 42.58 11.72
CA LEU A 209 -33.78 44.04 11.78
C LEU A 209 -32.28 44.36 11.67
N PRO A 210 -31.88 45.44 11.00
CA PRO A 210 -30.49 45.89 10.94
C PRO A 210 -29.96 46.26 12.34
N MET A 211 -28.70 45.84 12.61
CA MET A 211 -27.98 46.21 13.81
C MET A 211 -27.13 47.44 13.56
#